data_afa97acf74403d339bd5f573ac0825b5
#
_entry.id   afa97acf74403d339bd5f573ac0825b5
#
_cell.length_a   1.000
_cell.length_b   1.000
_cell.length_c   1.000
_cell.angle_alpha   90.00
_cell.angle_beta   90.00
_cell.angle_gamma   90.00
#
_symmetry.space_group_name_H-M   'P 1'
#
loop_
_entity.id
_entity.type
_entity.pdbx_description
1 polymer ?
#
loop_
_entity_poly.entity_id
_entity_poly.type
_entity_poly.pdbx_seq_one_letter_code
_entity_poly.pdbx_strand_id
1 'polypeptide(L)'
;MNSQNNYFQEGTKNAAIFETSAPYNNPYQGNCPRWLFVCSAGLLRSPTGAALAIKRGINARSCGSNFNYALIPCSANLINWADKIIFVNKENLWQLEENFLGHDYLLSEIERKAIVLNIPDNFEYMDPELVSEFESQINWIRELGGKTIY
;
A
#
# COMPACT_ATOMS: atom_id res chain seq x y z
N MET A 1 -9.25 -27.52 5.42
CA MET A 1 -9.22 -26.89 6.21
C MET A 1 -9.62 -26.98 7.29
N ASN A 2 -9.79 -26.70 7.78
CA ASN A 2 -10.18 -26.53 8.65
C ASN A 2 -9.88 -26.16 9.22
N SER A 3 -9.74 -25.78 9.36
CA SER A 3 -9.68 -25.29 9.82
C SER A 3 -9.17 -24.96 10.34
N GLN A 4 -8.70 -24.82 10.53
CA GLN A 4 -8.35 -24.47 10.98
C GLN A 4 -7.80 -24.22 11.41
N ASN A 5 -7.37 -24.31 11.64
CA ASN A 5 -6.94 -23.89 12.18
C ASN A 5 -6.36 -23.49 12.29
N ASN A 6 -6.16 -25.03 12.33
CA ASN A 6 -5.13 -24.08 12.32
C ASN A 6 -5.45 -22.89 13.22
N TYR A 7 -4.47 -22.09 13.49
CA TYR A 7 -4.82 -20.91 14.24
C TYR A 7 -5.89 -20.09 13.53
N PHE A 8 -5.99 -20.32 12.23
CA PHE A 8 -7.05 -19.67 11.46
C PHE A 8 -8.38 -20.24 11.81
N GLN A 9 -9.25 -19.37 12.22
CA GLN A 9 -10.66 -19.67 12.21
C GLN A 9 -11.16 -19.53 10.78
N GLU A 10 -12.29 -20.10 10.49
CA GLU A 10 -12.85 -20.03 9.13
C GLU A 10 -13.09 -18.58 8.73
N GLY A 11 -13.65 -17.78 9.63
CA GLY A 11 -13.89 -16.37 9.35
C GLY A 11 -12.60 -15.61 9.09
N THR A 12 -11.52 -15.95 9.80
CA THR A 12 -10.23 -15.29 9.61
C THR A 12 -9.63 -15.63 8.25
N LYS A 13 -9.77 -16.88 7.82
CA LYS A 13 -9.31 -17.28 6.49
C LYS A 13 -10.07 -16.54 5.41
N ASN A 14 -11.38 -16.42 5.56
CA ASN A 14 -12.19 -15.68 4.60
C ASN A 14 -11.81 -14.20 4.56
N ALA A 15 -11.53 -13.62 5.72
CA ALA A 15 -11.10 -12.24 5.77
C ALA A 15 -9.78 -12.05 4.99
N ALA A 16 -8.83 -12.95 5.17
CA ALA A 16 -7.55 -12.86 4.45
C ALA A 16 -7.76 -12.95 2.94
N ILE A 17 -8.67 -13.82 2.49
CA ILE A 17 -8.97 -13.96 1.07
C ILE A 17 -9.55 -12.65 0.52
N PHE A 18 -10.52 -12.07 1.20
CA PHE A 18 -11.13 -10.82 0.76
C PHE A 18 -10.14 -9.67 0.78
N GLU A 19 -9.26 -9.62 1.78
CA GLU A 19 -8.26 -8.57 1.88
C GLU A 19 -7.30 -8.59 0.70
N THR A 20 -7.04 -9.74 0.12
CA THR A 20 -6.12 -9.86 -1.00
C THR A 20 -6.82 -9.82 -2.35
N SER A 21 -8.13 -9.83 -2.38
CA SER A 21 -8.92 -9.91 -3.62
C SER A 21 -9.48 -8.55 -3.99
N ALA A 22 -8.63 -7.69 -4.53
CA ALA A 22 -9.07 -6.40 -5.05
C ALA A 22 -9.72 -6.61 -6.42
N PRO A 23 -10.67 -5.77 -6.81
CA PRO A 23 -11.15 -4.54 -6.17
C PRO A 23 -12.41 -4.71 -5.32
N TYR A 24 -12.68 -5.87 -4.82
CA TYR A 24 -13.92 -6.16 -4.11
C TYR A 24 -13.99 -5.45 -2.77
N ASN A 25 -15.18 -4.97 -2.42
CA ASN A 25 -15.44 -4.51 -1.06
C ASN A 25 -15.35 -5.70 -0.13
N ASN A 26 -14.53 -5.56 0.90
CA ASN A 26 -14.32 -6.64 1.85
C ASN A 26 -15.16 -6.42 3.10
N PRO A 27 -16.14 -7.27 3.38
CA PRO A 27 -16.99 -7.09 4.55
C PRO A 27 -16.23 -7.18 5.87
N TYR A 28 -15.03 -7.75 5.84
CA TYR A 28 -14.21 -7.88 7.04
C TYR A 28 -13.30 -6.69 7.27
N GLN A 29 -13.15 -5.82 6.27
CA GLN A 29 -12.36 -4.57 6.42
C GLN A 29 -13.20 -3.45 7.03
N GLY A 30 -14.51 -3.54 6.90
CA GLY A 30 -15.38 -2.45 7.30
C GLY A 30 -15.09 -1.21 6.46
N ASN A 31 -14.93 -0.08 7.14
CA ASN A 31 -14.68 1.20 6.47
C ASN A 31 -13.24 1.66 6.61
N CYS A 32 -12.32 0.76 6.88
CA CYS A 32 -10.91 1.12 7.01
C CYS A 32 -10.37 1.66 5.69
N PRO A 33 -9.63 2.76 5.71
CA PRO A 33 -8.95 3.24 4.50
C PRO A 33 -7.96 2.20 4.01
N ARG A 34 -7.75 2.15 2.69
CA ARG A 34 -6.85 1.20 2.05
C ARG A 34 -5.74 1.98 1.37
N TRP A 35 -4.54 1.84 1.89
CA TRP A 35 -3.37 2.56 1.39
C TRP A 35 -2.35 1.59 0.82
N LEU A 36 -1.83 1.92 -0.36
CA LEU A 36 -0.81 1.13 -1.03
C LEU A 36 0.48 1.93 -1.05
N PHE A 37 1.54 1.39 -0.46
CA PHE A 37 2.86 2.02 -0.45
C PHE A 37 3.72 1.40 -1.54
N VAL A 38 4.39 2.25 -2.32
CA VAL A 38 5.15 1.81 -3.48
C VAL A 38 6.59 2.31 -3.40
N CYS A 39 7.54 1.38 -3.46
CA CYS A 39 8.95 1.69 -3.71
C CYS A 39 9.42 0.82 -4.88
N SER A 40 10.71 0.78 -5.17
CA SER A 40 11.16 0.05 -6.37
C SER A 40 10.99 -1.45 -6.24
N ALA A 41 11.51 -2.04 -5.17
CA ALA A 41 11.48 -3.49 -4.97
C ALA A 41 10.33 -3.95 -4.08
N GLY A 42 9.76 -3.06 -3.27
CA GLY A 42 8.73 -3.41 -2.32
C GLY A 42 9.27 -4.12 -1.08
N LEU A 43 10.55 -3.93 -0.76
CA LEU A 43 11.21 -4.70 0.29
C LEU A 43 11.55 -3.90 1.54
N LEU A 44 11.90 -2.63 1.42
CA LEU A 44 12.43 -1.89 2.55
C LEU A 44 11.60 -0.65 2.87
N ARG A 45 11.53 0.32 1.95
CA ARG A 45 10.83 1.58 2.20
C ARG A 45 9.32 1.40 2.26
N SER A 46 8.73 0.77 1.26
CA SER A 46 7.28 0.66 1.23
C SER A 46 6.73 -0.23 2.35
N PRO A 47 7.38 -1.35 2.73
CA PRO A 47 6.90 -2.10 3.90
C PRO A 47 6.98 -1.31 5.19
N THR A 48 7.97 -0.45 5.35
CA THR A 48 8.06 0.41 6.54
C THR A 48 6.88 1.36 6.60
N GLY A 49 6.58 2.02 5.47
CA GLY A 49 5.41 2.91 5.43
C GLY A 49 4.12 2.18 5.71
N ALA A 50 3.95 0.98 5.13
CA ALA A 50 2.76 0.18 5.37
C ALA A 50 2.65 -0.19 6.85
N ALA A 51 3.75 -0.57 7.49
CA ALA A 51 3.74 -0.93 8.91
C ALA A 51 3.29 0.26 9.78
N LEU A 52 3.76 1.46 9.46
CA LEU A 52 3.36 2.66 10.18
C LEU A 52 1.87 2.96 9.99
N ALA A 53 1.37 2.76 8.78
CA ALA A 53 -0.04 2.98 8.50
C ALA A 53 -0.93 1.96 9.24
N ILE A 54 -0.49 0.70 9.29
CA ILE A 54 -1.23 -0.34 10.00
C ILE A 54 -1.39 0.01 11.47
N LYS A 55 -0.36 0.59 12.07
CA LYS A 55 -0.44 1.01 13.48
C LYS A 55 -1.50 2.08 13.70
N ARG A 56 -1.90 2.79 12.66
CA ARG A 56 -2.93 3.82 12.72
C ARG A 56 -4.31 3.31 12.31
N GLY A 57 -4.48 2.02 12.15
CA GLY A 57 -5.76 1.44 11.79
C GLY A 57 -6.06 1.47 10.30
N ILE A 58 -5.05 1.73 9.47
CA ILE A 58 -5.20 1.74 8.02
C ILE A 58 -4.91 0.34 7.50
N ASN A 59 -5.72 -0.14 6.55
CA ASN A 59 -5.42 -1.38 5.85
C ASN A 59 -4.38 -1.06 4.77
N ALA A 60 -3.13 -1.38 5.05
CA ALA A 60 -2.03 -0.97 4.18
C ALA A 60 -1.32 -2.19 3.59
N ARG A 61 -0.85 -2.02 2.36
CA ARG A 61 -0.07 -3.02 1.64
C ARG A 61 1.10 -2.34 0.98
N SER A 62 2.09 -3.13 0.57
CA SER A 62 3.27 -2.61 -0.14
C SER A 62 3.50 -3.38 -1.41
N CYS A 63 4.08 -2.72 -2.40
CA CYS A 63 4.46 -3.34 -3.66
C CYS A 63 5.63 -2.61 -4.28
N GLY A 64 6.18 -3.16 -5.37
CA GLY A 64 7.30 -2.57 -6.08
C GLY A 64 6.91 -2.10 -7.47
N SER A 65 7.43 -0.94 -7.86
CA SER A 65 7.18 -0.38 -9.17
C SER A 65 8.10 -0.94 -10.24
N ASN A 66 9.22 -1.55 -9.86
CA ASN A 66 10.13 -2.14 -10.83
C ASN A 66 9.76 -3.61 -11.04
N PHE A 67 9.06 -3.89 -12.13
CA PHE A 67 8.54 -5.23 -12.40
C PHE A 67 9.62 -6.27 -12.62
N ASN A 68 10.86 -5.85 -12.91
CA ASN A 68 11.93 -6.79 -13.17
C ASN A 68 12.43 -7.48 -11.93
N TYR A 69 12.34 -6.83 -10.76
CA TYR A 69 12.86 -7.43 -9.54
C TYR A 69 11.97 -7.21 -8.31
N ALA A 70 10.79 -6.63 -8.47
CA ALA A 70 9.90 -6.46 -7.33
C ALA A 70 9.43 -7.80 -6.81
N LEU A 71 9.48 -7.97 -5.49
CA LEU A 71 8.97 -9.18 -4.86
C LEU A 71 7.47 -9.32 -5.10
N ILE A 72 6.75 -8.23 -4.90
CA ILE A 72 5.32 -8.15 -5.19
C ILE A 72 5.14 -6.95 -6.12
N PRO A 73 5.02 -7.19 -7.43
CA PRO A 73 4.82 -6.09 -8.37
C PRO A 73 3.48 -5.40 -8.15
N CYS A 74 3.43 -4.11 -8.40
CA CYS A 74 2.19 -3.36 -8.34
C CYS A 74 1.28 -3.82 -9.49
N SER A 75 0.18 -4.45 -9.13
CA SER A 75 -0.76 -4.99 -10.10
C SER A 75 -1.96 -4.07 -10.28
N ALA A 76 -2.70 -4.29 -11.36
CA ALA A 76 -3.96 -3.59 -11.59
C ALA A 76 -4.91 -3.78 -10.41
N ASN A 77 -4.93 -4.98 -9.82
CA ASN A 77 -5.79 -5.26 -8.69
C ASN A 77 -5.42 -4.40 -7.47
N LEU A 78 -4.14 -4.24 -7.20
CA LEU A 78 -3.70 -3.40 -6.08
C LEU A 78 -4.02 -1.93 -6.33
N ILE A 79 -3.82 -1.47 -7.55
CA ILE A 79 -4.15 -0.09 -7.92
C ILE A 79 -5.64 0.17 -7.71
N ASN A 80 -6.48 -0.75 -8.15
CA ASN A 80 -7.94 -0.61 -7.99
C ASN A 80 -8.37 -0.75 -6.53
N TRP A 81 -7.70 -1.61 -5.77
CA TRP A 81 -8.01 -1.84 -4.37
C TRP A 81 -7.76 -0.60 -3.51
N ALA A 82 -6.69 0.13 -3.78
CA ALA A 82 -6.24 1.22 -2.92
C ALA A 82 -7.16 2.44 -3.02
N ASP A 83 -7.35 3.10 -1.90
CA ASP A 83 -7.94 4.44 -1.86
C ASP A 83 -6.88 5.50 -2.12
N LYS A 84 -5.66 5.27 -1.63
CA LYS A 84 -4.52 6.16 -1.84
C LYS A 84 -3.30 5.32 -2.17
N ILE A 85 -2.46 5.84 -3.05
CA ILE A 85 -1.21 5.18 -3.44
C ILE A 85 -0.08 6.12 -3.06
N ILE A 86 0.74 5.71 -2.10
CA ILE A 86 1.83 6.52 -1.59
C ILE A 86 3.12 6.05 -2.23
N PHE A 87 3.65 6.88 -3.11
CA PHE A 87 4.93 6.63 -3.77
C PHE A 87 6.03 7.23 -2.93
N VAL A 88 7.02 6.42 -2.56
CA VAL A 88 8.11 6.92 -1.72
C VAL A 88 9.00 7.91 -2.45
N ASN A 89 8.96 7.91 -3.79
CA ASN A 89 9.70 8.85 -4.61
C ASN A 89 8.99 9.01 -5.95
N LYS A 90 9.19 10.15 -6.61
CA LYS A 90 8.55 10.41 -7.90
C LYS A 90 8.96 9.41 -8.98
N GLU A 91 10.17 8.86 -8.87
CA GLU A 91 10.63 7.86 -9.82
C GLU A 91 9.78 6.59 -9.76
N ASN A 92 9.26 6.26 -8.61
CA ASN A 92 8.38 5.10 -8.46
C ASN A 92 7.04 5.35 -9.15
N LEU A 93 6.54 6.57 -9.08
CA LEU A 93 5.34 6.93 -9.81
C LEU A 93 5.58 6.81 -11.33
N TRP A 94 6.69 7.35 -11.81
CA TRP A 94 7.01 7.28 -13.24
C TRP A 94 7.17 5.84 -13.70
N GLN A 95 7.84 4.99 -12.93
CA GLN A 95 7.98 3.57 -13.26
C GLN A 95 6.63 2.88 -13.36
N LEU A 96 5.74 3.16 -12.42
CA LEU A 96 4.43 2.53 -12.43
C LEU A 96 3.62 3.00 -13.63
N GLU A 97 3.64 4.27 -13.94
CA GLU A 97 2.94 4.79 -15.11
C GLU A 97 3.47 4.16 -16.39
N GLU A 98 4.79 4.02 -16.49
CA GLU A 98 5.39 3.41 -17.67
C GLU A 98 4.92 1.96 -17.84
N ASN A 99 4.79 1.23 -16.74
CA ASN A 99 4.34 -0.16 -16.79
C ASN A 99 2.91 -0.30 -17.30
N PHE A 100 2.12 0.75 -17.19
CA PHE A 100 0.70 0.72 -17.59
C PHE A 100 0.39 1.63 -18.77
N LEU A 101 1.40 1.97 -19.58
CA LEU A 101 1.17 2.76 -20.79
C LEU A 101 0.15 2.04 -21.67
N GLY A 102 -0.82 2.82 -22.17
CA GLY A 102 -1.90 2.27 -22.99
C GLY A 102 -3.12 1.83 -22.20
N HIS A 103 -3.03 1.83 -20.85
CA HIS A 103 -4.15 1.47 -19.98
C HIS A 103 -4.70 2.73 -19.34
N ASP A 104 -5.48 3.50 -20.10
CA ASP A 104 -5.91 4.84 -19.70
C ASP A 104 -6.66 4.86 -18.38
N TYR A 105 -7.50 3.84 -18.14
CA TYR A 105 -8.23 3.79 -16.88
C TYR A 105 -7.29 3.67 -15.68
N LEU A 106 -6.30 2.77 -15.77
CA LEU A 106 -5.36 2.57 -14.68
C LEU A 106 -4.47 3.78 -14.47
N LEU A 107 -4.03 4.42 -15.55
CA LEU A 107 -3.23 5.64 -15.44
C LEU A 107 -4.03 6.74 -14.74
N SER A 108 -5.30 6.85 -15.05
CA SER A 108 -6.19 7.82 -14.41
C SER A 108 -6.34 7.52 -12.90
N GLU A 109 -6.48 6.23 -12.55
CA GLU A 109 -6.59 5.84 -11.15
C GLU A 109 -5.30 6.11 -10.38
N ILE A 110 -4.15 5.82 -11.00
CA ILE A 110 -2.86 6.09 -10.37
C ILE A 110 -2.72 7.58 -10.07
N GLU A 111 -3.01 8.42 -11.07
CA GLU A 111 -2.88 9.87 -10.92
C GLU A 111 -3.84 10.40 -9.85
N ARG A 112 -5.06 9.91 -9.85
CA ARG A 112 -6.07 10.39 -8.91
C ARG A 112 -5.74 10.05 -7.46
N LYS A 113 -5.10 8.89 -7.25
CA LYS A 113 -4.82 8.36 -5.91
C LYS A 113 -3.42 8.69 -5.40
N ALA A 114 -2.58 9.25 -6.24
CA ALA A 114 -1.15 9.38 -5.93
C ALA A 114 -0.86 10.42 -4.85
N ILE A 115 0.01 10.03 -3.92
CA ILE A 115 0.69 10.91 -3.00
C ILE A 115 2.16 10.60 -3.16
N VAL A 116 2.97 11.63 -3.45
CA VAL A 116 4.39 11.43 -3.75
C VAL A 116 5.23 12.01 -2.64
N LEU A 117 6.07 11.16 -2.06
CA LEU A 117 7.01 11.55 -1.04
C LEU A 117 8.40 11.72 -1.66
N ASN A 118 9.37 12.06 -0.84
CA ASN A 118 10.75 12.19 -1.28
C ASN A 118 11.65 11.49 -0.25
N ILE A 119 11.72 10.18 -0.34
CA ILE A 119 12.46 9.35 0.61
C ILE A 119 13.63 8.69 -0.12
N PRO A 120 14.87 8.95 0.32
CA PRO A 120 16.05 8.35 -0.32
C PRO A 120 16.05 6.82 -0.21
N ASP A 121 16.75 6.17 -1.14
CA ASP A 121 16.83 4.71 -1.18
C ASP A 121 18.12 4.23 -0.52
N ASN A 122 18.28 4.55 0.77
CA ASN A 122 19.46 4.14 1.52
C ASN A 122 19.13 3.69 2.93
N PHE A 123 17.89 3.22 3.14
CA PHE A 123 17.44 2.78 4.45
C PHE A 123 17.08 1.31 4.43
N GLU A 124 17.28 0.66 5.57
CA GLU A 124 16.78 -0.69 5.79
C GLU A 124 15.36 -0.64 6.37
N TYR A 125 14.73 -1.82 6.41
CA TYR A 125 13.37 -1.93 6.92
C TYR A 125 13.31 -1.43 8.38
N MET A 126 12.37 -0.54 8.64
CA MET A 126 12.12 0.04 9.97
C MET A 126 13.31 0.81 10.55
N ASP A 127 14.24 1.23 9.71
CA ASP A 127 15.31 2.14 10.13
C ASP A 127 14.68 3.37 10.80
N PRO A 128 15.16 3.77 12.00
CA PRO A 128 14.57 4.94 12.68
C PRO A 128 14.55 6.21 11.85
N GLU A 129 15.57 6.42 11.01
CA GLU A 129 15.59 7.59 10.14
C GLU A 129 14.54 7.47 9.04
N LEU A 130 14.31 6.26 8.52
CA LEU A 130 13.27 6.02 7.54
C LEU A 130 11.89 6.28 8.14
N VAL A 131 11.66 5.79 9.35
CA VAL A 131 10.42 6.04 10.08
C VAL A 131 10.19 7.54 10.23
N SER A 132 11.25 8.27 10.61
CA SER A 132 11.18 9.72 10.77
C SER A 132 10.81 10.41 9.46
N GLU A 133 11.35 9.94 8.34
CA GLU A 133 11.02 10.50 7.03
C GLU A 133 9.53 10.34 6.72
N PHE A 134 8.98 9.14 6.94
CA PHE A 134 7.56 8.93 6.73
C PHE A 134 6.73 9.81 7.64
N GLU A 135 7.08 9.88 8.92
CA GLU A 135 6.30 10.65 9.88
C GLU A 135 6.32 12.14 9.55
N SER A 136 7.42 12.65 9.02
CA SER A 136 7.52 14.07 8.67
C SER A 136 6.85 14.41 7.34
N GLN A 137 6.78 13.48 6.42
CA GLN A 137 6.30 13.76 5.06
C GLN A 137 4.82 13.45 4.87
N ILE A 138 4.24 12.58 5.68
CA ILE A 138 2.81 12.25 5.57
C ILE A 138 2.03 13.05 6.61
N ASN A 139 1.08 13.83 6.14
CA ASN A 139 0.14 14.48 7.05
C ASN A 139 -1.01 13.49 7.31
N TRP A 140 -0.83 12.66 8.30
CA TRP A 140 -1.77 11.57 8.60
C TRP A 140 -3.18 12.08 8.83
N ILE A 141 -3.32 13.19 9.56
CA ILE A 141 -4.64 13.75 9.87
C ILE A 141 -5.36 14.17 8.60
N ARG A 142 -4.68 14.92 7.74
CA ARG A 142 -5.27 15.39 6.50
C ARG A 142 -5.64 14.23 5.58
N GLU A 143 -4.72 13.26 5.46
CA GLU A 143 -4.94 12.15 4.54
C GLU A 143 -6.04 11.20 5.03
N LEU A 144 -6.31 11.19 6.31
CA LEU A 144 -7.41 10.42 6.88
C LEU A 144 -8.70 11.24 6.97
N GLY A 145 -8.74 12.42 6.36
CA GLY A 145 -9.94 13.26 6.35
C GLY A 145 -10.26 13.86 7.70
N GLY A 146 -9.24 14.07 8.55
CA GLY A 146 -9.43 14.63 9.87
C GLY A 146 -9.97 13.65 10.88
N LYS A 147 -10.01 12.35 10.56
CA LYS A 147 -10.57 11.33 11.45
C LYS A 147 -9.49 10.61 12.23
N THR A 148 -9.86 10.19 13.42
CA THR A 148 -9.05 9.30 14.25
C THR A 148 -9.62 7.90 14.11
N ILE A 149 -8.78 6.92 13.76
CA ILE A 149 -9.25 5.57 13.47
C ILE A 149 -9.11 4.64 14.66
N TYR A 150 -8.24 4.97 15.57
CA TYR A 150 -7.97 4.13 16.74
C TYR A 150 -8.22 4.90 18.03
#